data_d6d8cdad4f0d405fc68bd5ad2a666398
#
_entry.id   d6d8cdad4f0d405fc68bd5ad2a666398
#
_cell.length_a   1.000
_cell.length_b   1.000
_cell.length_c   1.000
_cell.angle_alpha   90.00
_cell.angle_beta   90.00
_cell.angle_gamma   90.00
#
_symmetry.space_group_name_H-M   'P 1'
#
loop_
_entity.id
_entity.type
_entity.pdbx_description
1 polymer ?
#
loop_
_entity_poly.entity_id
_entity_poly.type
_entity_poly.pdbx_seq_one_letter_code
_entity_poly.pdbx_strand_id
1 'polypeptide(L)'
;SDNYSKRFAKLGEKNADGTFKNSLKVAKLMKYYGINGLGVNSEFNSNATTMKHIMAFFADVHKKAESIGWKFEVQWYDLTNDYGRITMDAGLGGHNKGMFGTGDNIVSDYLFANYNWNATTLSQSSAYAKTLNRDPYDYYAGFDIQGRGLKNLGWQNLIDSEISVGFWGAHSQSLLHQSATDDG
;
A
#
# COMPACT_ATOMS: atom_id res chain seq x y z
N SER A 1 -2.85 19.05 5.19
CA SER A 1 -2.90 17.87 6.10
C SER A 1 -4.27 17.65 6.71
N ASP A 2 -5.01 18.70 7.05
CA ASP A 2 -6.33 18.63 7.72
C ASP A 2 -7.45 17.94 6.89
N ASN A 3 -7.35 17.96 5.58
CA ASN A 3 -8.41 17.40 4.73
C ASN A 3 -8.41 15.86 4.67
N TYR A 4 -7.26 15.20 4.76
CA TYR A 4 -7.19 13.74 4.70
C TYR A 4 -7.76 13.09 5.96
N SER A 5 -7.38 13.56 7.14
CA SER A 5 -7.90 13.06 8.41
C SER A 5 -9.42 13.22 8.52
N LYS A 6 -9.96 14.37 8.06
CA LYS A 6 -11.41 14.63 8.03
C LYS A 6 -12.16 13.73 7.05
N ARG A 7 -11.58 13.46 5.87
CA ARG A 7 -12.17 12.55 4.87
C ARG A 7 -12.18 11.12 5.37
N PHE A 8 -11.08 10.65 5.95
CA PHE A 8 -11.03 9.33 6.56
C PHE A 8 -11.99 9.19 7.75
N ALA A 9 -12.14 10.23 8.58
CA ALA A 9 -13.10 10.22 9.67
C ALA A 9 -14.55 9.99 9.18
N LYS A 10 -14.93 10.58 8.06
CA LYS A 10 -16.24 10.34 7.43
C LYS A 10 -16.37 8.94 6.84
N LEU A 11 -15.35 8.46 6.14
CA LEU A 11 -15.35 7.14 5.53
C LEU A 11 -15.44 6.04 6.59
N GLY A 12 -14.61 6.13 7.62
CA GLY A 12 -14.54 5.19 8.74
C GLY A 12 -15.53 5.48 9.87
N GLU A 13 -16.59 6.24 9.64
CA GLU A 13 -17.60 6.54 10.66
C GLU A 13 -18.25 5.26 11.20
N LYS A 14 -18.42 5.20 12.52
CA LYS A 14 -19.02 4.05 13.20
C LYS A 14 -20.46 4.34 13.62
N ASN A 15 -21.26 3.28 13.67
CA ASN A 15 -22.57 3.24 14.32
C ASN A 15 -22.41 3.22 15.85
N ALA A 16 -23.50 3.39 16.57
CA ALA A 16 -23.52 3.33 18.04
C ALA A 16 -23.06 1.96 18.59
N ASP A 17 -23.26 0.88 17.82
CA ASP A 17 -22.82 -0.48 18.17
C ASP A 17 -21.35 -0.78 17.82
N GLY A 18 -20.62 0.23 17.32
CA GLY A 18 -19.20 0.12 16.96
C GLY A 18 -18.92 -0.45 15.57
N THR A 19 -19.94 -0.86 14.80
CA THR A 19 -19.78 -1.30 13.40
C THR A 19 -19.54 -0.11 12.46
N PHE A 20 -18.88 -0.36 11.33
CA PHE A 20 -18.64 0.70 10.34
C PHE A 20 -19.88 0.97 9.48
N LYS A 21 -20.24 2.24 9.34
CA LYS A 21 -21.37 2.67 8.51
C LYS A 21 -21.16 2.44 7.02
N ASN A 22 -19.91 2.51 6.55
CA ASN A 22 -19.62 2.65 5.13
C ASN A 22 -18.85 1.46 4.53
N SER A 23 -18.31 0.53 5.30
CA SER A 23 -17.51 -0.59 4.76
C SER A 23 -18.30 -1.45 3.76
N LEU A 24 -19.53 -1.84 4.10
CA LEU A 24 -20.40 -2.57 3.17
C LEU A 24 -20.79 -1.72 1.95
N LYS A 25 -20.99 -0.41 2.13
CA LYS A 25 -21.31 0.49 1.01
C LYS A 25 -20.14 0.58 0.03
N VAL A 26 -18.89 0.67 0.54
CA VAL A 26 -17.69 0.64 -0.30
C VAL A 26 -17.61 -0.65 -1.07
N ALA A 27 -17.76 -1.80 -0.42
CA ALA A 27 -17.73 -3.11 -1.08
C ALA A 27 -18.80 -3.22 -2.18
N LYS A 28 -20.04 -2.79 -1.91
CA LYS A 28 -21.12 -2.79 -2.90
C LYS A 28 -20.87 -1.85 -4.06
N LEU A 29 -20.32 -0.65 -3.80
CA LEU A 29 -19.98 0.33 -4.83
C LEU A 29 -18.88 -0.23 -5.76
N MET A 30 -17.84 -0.82 -5.20
CA MET A 30 -16.77 -1.47 -5.97
C MET A 30 -17.32 -2.60 -6.84
N LYS A 31 -18.14 -3.47 -6.28
CA LYS A 31 -18.79 -4.53 -7.04
C LYS A 31 -19.67 -3.99 -8.17
N TYR A 32 -20.44 -2.95 -7.92
CA TYR A 32 -21.33 -2.35 -8.91
C TYR A 32 -20.56 -1.81 -10.13
N TYR A 33 -19.41 -1.18 -9.90
CA TYR A 33 -18.57 -0.66 -10.97
C TYR A 33 -17.53 -1.66 -11.53
N GLY A 34 -17.50 -2.87 -11.02
CA GLY A 34 -16.50 -3.87 -11.43
C GLY A 34 -15.06 -3.51 -11.03
N ILE A 35 -14.89 -2.73 -9.95
CA ILE A 35 -13.59 -2.29 -9.44
C ILE A 35 -13.13 -3.26 -8.35
N ASN A 36 -11.97 -3.88 -8.55
CA ASN A 36 -11.45 -4.89 -7.64
C ASN A 36 -10.62 -4.33 -6.49
N GLY A 37 -10.16 -3.07 -6.55
CA GLY A 37 -9.32 -2.56 -5.49
C GLY A 37 -9.08 -1.06 -5.52
N LEU A 38 -8.37 -0.59 -4.52
CA LEU A 38 -7.98 0.81 -4.33
C LEU A 38 -6.48 0.95 -4.14
N GLY A 39 -5.86 1.85 -4.89
CA GLY A 39 -4.54 2.38 -4.58
C GLY A 39 -4.67 3.58 -3.62
N VAL A 40 -4.03 3.51 -2.47
CA VAL A 40 -4.02 4.60 -1.49
C VAL A 40 -2.66 5.27 -1.47
N ASN A 41 -2.59 6.51 -1.95
CA ASN A 41 -1.40 7.34 -1.84
C ASN A 41 -1.34 7.99 -0.44
N SER A 42 -0.60 7.37 0.49
CA SER A 42 -0.58 7.74 1.91
C SER A 42 0.49 8.79 2.23
N GLU A 43 0.35 9.98 1.69
CA GLU A 43 1.28 11.10 1.93
C GLU A 43 0.73 12.10 2.96
N PHE A 44 0.41 11.62 4.17
CA PHE A 44 -0.17 12.46 5.21
C PHE A 44 0.37 12.14 6.60
N ASN A 45 0.43 13.15 7.46
CA ASN A 45 0.67 12.96 8.88
C ASN A 45 -0.65 12.81 9.65
N SER A 46 -0.65 11.93 10.62
CA SER A 46 -1.79 11.64 11.49
C SER A 46 -1.29 11.21 12.88
N ASN A 47 -1.95 10.26 13.51
CA ASN A 47 -1.57 9.65 14.77
C ASN A 47 -1.93 8.16 14.82
N ALA A 48 -1.37 7.44 15.78
CA ALA A 48 -1.57 6.00 15.92
C ALA A 48 -3.05 5.60 16.08
N THR A 49 -3.85 6.41 16.75
CA THR A 49 -5.29 6.14 16.95
C THR A 49 -6.03 6.19 15.62
N THR A 50 -5.78 7.21 14.81
CA THR A 50 -6.37 7.33 13.46
C THR A 50 -5.90 6.19 12.56
N MET A 51 -4.61 5.84 12.60
CA MET A 51 -4.10 4.73 11.79
C MET A 51 -4.74 3.39 12.17
N LYS A 52 -4.88 3.09 13.45
CA LYS A 52 -5.62 1.89 13.92
C LYS A 52 -7.07 1.88 13.41
N HIS A 53 -7.72 3.03 13.37
CA HIS A 53 -9.07 3.16 12.83
C HIS A 53 -9.11 2.88 11.31
N ILE A 54 -8.14 3.40 10.56
CA ILE A 54 -7.99 3.15 9.11
C ILE A 54 -7.75 1.65 8.85
N MET A 55 -6.83 1.02 9.59
CA MET A 55 -6.54 -0.41 9.49
C MET A 55 -7.80 -1.26 9.73
N ALA A 56 -8.53 -0.97 10.82
CA ALA A 56 -9.76 -1.67 11.15
C ALA A 56 -10.83 -1.49 10.07
N PHE A 57 -10.93 -0.30 9.47
CA PHE A 57 -11.86 -0.03 8.38
C PHE A 57 -11.55 -0.87 7.14
N PHE A 58 -10.31 -0.90 6.67
CA PHE A 58 -9.93 -1.69 5.50
C PHE A 58 -10.09 -3.20 5.75
N ALA A 59 -9.72 -3.70 6.94
CA ALA A 59 -9.96 -5.09 7.31
C ALA A 59 -11.47 -5.43 7.27
N ASP A 60 -12.34 -4.53 7.71
CA ASP A 60 -13.79 -4.73 7.66
C ASP A 60 -14.32 -4.66 6.21
N VAL A 61 -13.78 -3.78 5.35
CA VAL A 61 -14.16 -3.75 3.93
C VAL A 61 -13.85 -5.08 3.23
N HIS A 62 -12.70 -5.71 3.50
CA HIS A 62 -12.38 -7.04 2.98
C HIS A 62 -13.44 -8.07 3.38
N LYS A 63 -13.78 -8.15 4.66
CA LYS A 63 -14.83 -9.06 5.17
C LYS A 63 -16.20 -8.79 4.55
N LYS A 64 -16.56 -7.52 4.37
CA LYS A 64 -17.83 -7.14 3.73
C LYS A 64 -17.84 -7.47 2.23
N ALA A 65 -16.74 -7.28 1.53
CA ALA A 65 -16.60 -7.66 0.13
C ALA A 65 -16.73 -9.18 -0.03
N GLU A 66 -16.03 -9.96 0.78
CA GLU A 66 -16.16 -11.42 0.80
C GLU A 66 -17.61 -11.87 1.03
N SER A 67 -18.31 -11.25 2.00
CA SER A 67 -19.70 -11.58 2.33
C SER A 67 -20.69 -11.36 1.19
N ILE A 68 -20.34 -10.53 0.19
CA ILE A 68 -21.15 -10.30 -1.02
C ILE A 68 -20.56 -10.97 -2.27
N GLY A 69 -19.58 -11.86 -2.10
CA GLY A 69 -18.93 -12.58 -3.20
C GLY A 69 -18.15 -11.63 -4.13
N TRP A 70 -17.41 -10.68 -3.57
CA TRP A 70 -16.56 -9.77 -4.33
C TRP A 70 -15.13 -9.79 -3.80
N LYS A 71 -14.14 -9.89 -4.70
CA LYS A 71 -12.74 -9.72 -4.34
C LYS A 71 -12.43 -8.23 -4.28
N PHE A 72 -11.89 -7.78 -3.15
CA PHE A 72 -11.48 -6.41 -2.94
C PHE A 72 -10.03 -6.39 -2.47
N GLU A 73 -9.21 -5.55 -3.07
CA GLU A 73 -7.79 -5.43 -2.79
C GLU A 73 -7.42 -3.99 -2.45
N VAL A 74 -6.48 -3.81 -1.55
CA VAL A 74 -5.91 -2.51 -1.19
C VAL A 74 -4.42 -2.52 -1.45
N GLN A 75 -3.92 -1.57 -2.22
CA GLN A 75 -2.52 -1.25 -2.31
C GLN A 75 -2.25 0.04 -1.52
N TRP A 76 -1.41 -0.06 -0.51
CA TRP A 76 -1.01 1.07 0.32
C TRP A 76 0.39 1.55 -0.09
N TYR A 77 0.53 2.85 -0.40
CA TYR A 77 1.85 3.46 -0.56
C TYR A 77 2.48 3.64 0.82
N ASP A 78 3.63 3.00 1.04
CA ASP A 78 4.27 2.89 2.35
C ASP A 78 5.12 4.14 2.68
N LEU A 79 4.47 5.28 2.81
CA LEU A 79 5.07 6.52 3.29
C LEU A 79 4.56 6.91 4.68
N THR A 80 3.25 6.81 4.91
CA THR A 80 2.67 6.98 6.25
C THR A 80 2.66 5.65 6.99
N ASN A 81 3.39 5.59 8.11
CA ASN A 81 3.52 4.37 8.91
C ASN A 81 2.34 4.15 9.88
N ASP A 82 2.36 3.04 10.63
CA ASP A 82 1.33 2.63 11.60
C ASP A 82 1.07 3.65 12.72
N TYR A 83 2.02 4.55 12.94
CA TYR A 83 1.93 5.61 13.96
C TYR A 83 1.43 6.94 13.38
N GLY A 84 1.12 6.97 12.09
CA GLY A 84 0.66 8.18 11.40
C GLY A 84 1.78 9.18 11.10
N ARG A 85 3.00 8.73 10.98
CA ARG A 85 4.15 9.58 10.62
C ARG A 85 4.62 9.26 9.22
N ILE A 86 4.92 10.29 8.46
CA ILE A 86 5.64 10.15 7.21
C ILE A 86 7.09 9.75 7.53
N THR A 87 7.53 8.63 6.97
CA THR A 87 8.91 8.15 7.06
C THR A 87 9.43 7.83 5.67
N MET A 88 10.70 8.14 5.45
CA MET A 88 11.39 7.78 4.19
C MET A 88 12.10 6.42 4.31
N ASP A 89 11.84 5.69 5.39
CA ASP A 89 12.38 4.35 5.60
C ASP A 89 11.64 3.38 4.68
N ALA A 90 12.33 2.81 3.73
CA ALA A 90 11.81 1.70 2.93
C ALA A 90 12.07 0.39 3.67
N GLY A 91 11.12 -0.52 3.60
CA GLY A 91 11.24 -1.83 4.21
C GLY A 91 10.02 -2.18 5.06
N LEU A 92 9.65 -3.46 5.04
CA LEU A 92 8.60 -4.00 5.89
C LEU A 92 9.17 -4.33 7.26
N GLY A 93 8.50 -3.85 8.32
CA GLY A 93 8.95 -4.05 9.69
C GLY A 93 7.92 -3.64 10.73
N GLY A 94 8.37 -3.43 11.97
CA GLY A 94 7.50 -3.08 13.10
C GLY A 94 6.74 -1.76 12.95
N HIS A 95 7.18 -0.89 12.05
CA HIS A 95 6.59 0.44 11.85
C HIS A 95 5.41 0.47 10.85
N ASN A 96 5.26 -0.56 10.01
CA ASN A 96 4.24 -0.61 8.95
C ASN A 96 3.54 -1.98 8.82
N LYS A 97 3.86 -2.92 9.70
CA LYS A 97 3.23 -4.26 9.72
C LYS A 97 1.72 -4.21 9.91
N GLY A 98 1.21 -3.22 10.63
CA GLY A 98 -0.22 -3.07 10.89
C GLY A 98 -0.98 -2.71 9.63
N MET A 99 -0.46 -1.83 8.78
CA MET A 99 -1.05 -1.52 7.48
C MET A 99 -0.97 -2.69 6.50
N PHE A 100 0.03 -3.55 6.63
CA PHE A 100 0.12 -4.78 5.83
C PHE A 100 -0.86 -5.85 6.33
N GLY A 101 -0.95 -6.00 7.65
CA GLY A 101 -1.74 -7.05 8.29
C GLY A 101 -1.03 -8.40 8.29
N THR A 102 -1.76 -9.42 8.74
CA THR A 102 -1.32 -10.82 8.77
C THR A 102 -2.13 -11.66 7.80
N GLY A 103 -1.71 -12.89 7.55
CA GLY A 103 -2.45 -13.84 6.69
C GLY A 103 -3.91 -14.03 7.12
N ASP A 104 -4.18 -13.94 8.42
CA ASP A 104 -5.54 -14.09 8.98
C ASP A 104 -6.33 -12.77 9.07
N ASN A 105 -5.66 -11.63 8.91
CA ASN A 105 -6.27 -10.31 9.00
C ASN A 105 -5.59 -9.33 8.05
N ILE A 106 -5.91 -9.45 6.77
CA ILE A 106 -5.39 -8.58 5.71
C ILE A 106 -5.96 -7.18 5.89
N VAL A 107 -5.10 -6.18 5.92
CA VAL A 107 -5.44 -4.75 5.92
C VAL A 107 -5.20 -4.18 4.54
N SER A 108 -3.98 -4.30 4.04
CA SER A 108 -3.63 -4.02 2.65
C SER A 108 -3.12 -5.31 2.00
N ASP A 109 -3.65 -5.64 0.83
CA ASP A 109 -3.19 -6.79 0.07
C ASP A 109 -1.74 -6.58 -0.36
N TYR A 110 -1.41 -5.35 -0.73
CA TYR A 110 -0.10 -4.96 -1.21
C TYR A 110 0.42 -3.72 -0.50
N LEU A 111 1.71 -3.74 -0.13
CA LEU A 111 2.45 -2.55 0.25
C LEU A 111 3.38 -2.13 -0.90
N PHE A 112 3.24 -0.89 -1.34
CA PHE A 112 4.14 -0.28 -2.30
C PHE A 112 5.19 0.54 -1.53
N ALA A 113 6.42 0.02 -1.44
CA ALA A 113 7.52 0.68 -0.76
C ALA A 113 7.89 2.00 -1.40
N ASN A 114 8.29 2.98 -0.60
CA ASN A 114 8.95 4.17 -1.14
C ASN A 114 10.29 3.80 -1.83
N TYR A 115 10.94 4.79 -2.42
CA TYR A 115 12.05 4.58 -3.36
C TYR A 115 13.45 4.49 -2.70
N ASN A 116 13.55 4.35 -1.38
CA ASN A 116 14.81 4.36 -0.63
C ASN A 116 15.28 2.95 -0.19
N TRP A 117 14.73 1.91 -0.80
CA TRP A 117 15.12 0.53 -0.52
C TRP A 117 16.52 0.20 -1.05
N ASN A 118 17.11 -0.84 -0.48
CA ASN A 118 18.37 -1.44 -0.92
C ASN A 118 18.29 -2.97 -0.74
N ALA A 119 19.31 -3.70 -1.16
CA ALA A 119 19.35 -5.17 -1.06
C ALA A 119 19.05 -5.69 0.35
N THR A 120 19.58 -5.05 1.37
CA THR A 120 19.39 -5.45 2.78
C THR A 120 17.93 -5.23 3.20
N THR A 121 17.35 -4.07 2.90
CA THR A 121 15.94 -3.80 3.24
C THR A 121 14.98 -4.73 2.52
N LEU A 122 15.24 -5.10 1.27
CA LEU A 122 14.42 -6.06 0.52
C LEU A 122 14.49 -7.46 1.14
N SER A 123 15.69 -7.96 1.43
CA SER A 123 15.89 -9.27 2.07
C SER A 123 15.22 -9.34 3.44
N GLN A 124 15.36 -8.30 4.26
CA GLN A 124 14.70 -8.20 5.55
C GLN A 124 13.18 -8.14 5.43
N SER A 125 12.66 -7.42 4.44
CA SER A 125 11.22 -7.32 4.17
C SER A 125 10.61 -8.66 3.78
N SER A 126 11.28 -9.41 2.90
CA SER A 126 10.88 -10.76 2.53
C SER A 126 10.80 -11.69 3.76
N ALA A 127 11.85 -11.71 4.57
CA ALA A 127 11.85 -12.50 5.79
C ALA A 127 10.76 -12.07 6.78
N TYR A 128 10.54 -10.76 6.92
CA TYR A 128 9.52 -10.24 7.83
C TYR A 128 8.09 -10.56 7.38
N ALA A 129 7.79 -10.49 6.07
CA ALA A 129 6.50 -10.89 5.53
C ALA A 129 6.13 -12.33 5.90
N LYS A 130 7.11 -13.25 5.80
CA LYS A 130 6.93 -14.65 6.20
C LYS A 130 6.57 -14.81 7.67
N THR A 131 7.11 -13.96 8.57
CA THR A 131 6.73 -13.98 10.00
C THR A 131 5.30 -13.53 10.26
N LEU A 132 4.71 -12.78 9.33
CA LEU A 132 3.32 -12.33 9.36
C LEU A 132 2.36 -13.32 8.66
N ASN A 133 2.86 -14.46 8.20
CA ASN A 133 2.12 -15.40 7.35
C ASN A 133 1.58 -14.70 6.07
N ARG A 134 2.41 -13.81 5.48
CA ARG A 134 2.12 -13.11 4.23
C ARG A 134 3.10 -13.54 3.15
N ASP A 135 2.65 -13.49 1.92
CA ASP A 135 3.52 -13.69 0.76
C ASP A 135 4.48 -12.50 0.62
N PRO A 136 5.81 -12.73 0.56
CA PRO A 136 6.76 -11.64 0.32
C PRO A 136 6.50 -10.87 -0.99
N TYR A 137 5.93 -11.53 -2.00
CA TYR A 137 5.57 -10.90 -3.26
C TYR A 137 4.41 -9.91 -3.16
N ASP A 138 3.70 -9.85 -2.02
CA ASP A 138 2.72 -8.79 -1.72
C ASP A 138 3.39 -7.45 -1.34
N TYR A 139 4.70 -7.44 -1.11
CA TYR A 139 5.49 -6.24 -0.90
C TYR A 139 6.21 -5.84 -2.19
N TYR A 140 6.04 -4.59 -2.63
CA TYR A 140 6.53 -4.07 -3.89
C TYR A 140 7.68 -3.09 -3.68
N ALA A 141 8.84 -3.35 -4.25
CA ALA A 141 9.91 -2.37 -4.35
C ALA A 141 9.49 -1.27 -5.34
N GLY A 142 9.33 -0.06 -4.85
CA GLY A 142 8.90 1.07 -5.66
C GLY A 142 10.02 1.64 -6.54
N PHE A 143 9.68 1.96 -7.80
CA PHE A 143 10.53 2.70 -8.72
C PHE A 143 9.82 3.98 -9.15
N ASP A 144 10.43 5.12 -8.85
CA ASP A 144 9.93 6.44 -9.23
C ASP A 144 10.38 6.81 -10.64
N ILE A 145 9.71 6.26 -11.64
CA ILE A 145 10.03 6.52 -13.05
C ILE A 145 9.81 7.99 -13.40
N GLN A 146 8.75 8.59 -12.86
CA GLN A 146 8.42 9.99 -13.12
C GLN A 146 9.45 10.97 -12.54
N GLY A 147 9.91 10.72 -11.30
CA GLY A 147 10.79 11.65 -10.60
C GLY A 147 12.28 11.33 -10.75
N ARG A 148 12.64 10.06 -10.91
CA ARG A 148 14.04 9.60 -10.92
C ARG A 148 14.49 8.98 -12.24
N GLY A 149 13.57 8.76 -13.17
CA GLY A 149 13.85 8.11 -14.46
C GLY A 149 14.26 6.65 -14.32
N LEU A 150 14.89 6.11 -15.36
CA LEU A 150 15.32 4.71 -15.43
C LEU A 150 16.76 4.47 -14.96
N LYS A 151 17.48 5.52 -14.58
CA LYS A 151 18.89 5.43 -14.19
C LYS A 151 19.02 4.82 -12.79
N ASN A 152 20.01 3.93 -12.62
CA ASN A 152 20.36 3.30 -11.33
C ASN A 152 19.23 2.51 -10.66
N LEU A 153 18.48 1.75 -11.42
CA LEU A 153 17.35 0.97 -10.93
C LEU A 153 17.75 -0.30 -10.19
N GLY A 154 18.87 -0.49 -9.64
CA GLY A 154 19.24 -1.57 -8.72
C GLY A 154 18.63 -2.97 -9.02
N TRP A 155 18.38 -3.31 -10.28
CA TRP A 155 17.70 -4.55 -10.70
C TRP A 155 18.30 -5.81 -10.11
N GLN A 156 19.63 -5.82 -9.96
CA GLN A 156 20.33 -6.97 -9.39
C GLN A 156 19.89 -7.25 -7.95
N ASN A 157 19.51 -6.23 -7.19
CA ASN A 157 19.08 -6.38 -5.81
C ASN A 157 17.69 -7.05 -5.68
N LEU A 158 16.91 -7.09 -6.76
CA LEU A 158 15.57 -7.68 -6.79
C LEU A 158 15.61 -9.18 -7.09
N ILE A 159 16.61 -9.66 -7.84
CA ILE A 159 16.64 -11.02 -8.38
C ILE A 159 16.52 -12.08 -7.29
N ASP A 160 17.17 -11.86 -6.14
CA ASP A 160 17.22 -12.81 -5.04
C ASP A 160 16.33 -12.44 -3.85
N SER A 161 15.46 -11.42 -4.00
CA SER A 161 14.76 -10.83 -2.85
C SER A 161 13.37 -11.39 -2.58
N GLU A 162 12.78 -12.18 -3.47
CA GLU A 162 11.36 -12.62 -3.39
C GLU A 162 10.41 -11.44 -3.15
N ILE A 163 10.66 -10.30 -3.79
CA ILE A 163 9.88 -9.07 -3.67
C ILE A 163 9.35 -8.68 -5.06
N SER A 164 8.14 -8.18 -5.14
CA SER A 164 7.55 -7.66 -6.38
C SER A 164 8.10 -6.28 -6.74
N VAL A 165 7.86 -5.84 -7.96
CA VAL A 165 8.29 -4.53 -8.47
C VAL A 165 7.07 -3.66 -8.77
N GLY A 166 7.11 -2.40 -8.33
CA GLY A 166 6.08 -1.42 -8.63
C GLY A 166 6.66 -0.17 -9.27
N PHE A 167 6.05 0.28 -10.36
CA PHE A 167 6.46 1.47 -11.08
C PHE A 167 5.51 2.63 -10.81
N TRP A 168 6.06 3.76 -10.35
CA TRP A 168 5.31 5.00 -10.21
C TRP A 168 5.54 5.88 -11.43
N GLY A 169 4.43 6.36 -12.02
CA GLY A 169 4.49 7.30 -13.15
C GLY A 169 4.94 6.69 -14.48
N ALA A 170 4.92 5.37 -14.64
CA ALA A 170 5.31 4.67 -15.87
C ALA A 170 4.37 4.93 -17.08
N HIS A 171 3.26 5.63 -16.86
CA HIS A 171 2.33 6.04 -17.93
C HIS A 171 2.89 7.15 -18.84
N SER A 172 3.95 7.81 -18.44
CA SER A 172 4.59 8.89 -19.21
C SER A 172 5.50 8.28 -20.28
N GLN A 173 4.92 7.83 -21.39
CA GLN A 173 5.68 7.31 -22.52
C GLN A 173 6.76 8.29 -23.01
N SER A 174 6.51 9.60 -22.90
CA SER A 174 7.48 10.63 -23.24
C SER A 174 8.77 10.55 -22.43
N LEU A 175 8.70 10.14 -21.14
CA LEU A 175 9.88 9.94 -20.31
C LEU A 175 10.68 8.69 -20.70
N LEU A 176 10.00 7.64 -21.14
CA LEU A 176 10.64 6.42 -21.65
C LEU A 176 11.28 6.67 -23.03
N HIS A 177 10.67 7.52 -23.85
CA HIS A 177 11.23 7.90 -25.15
C HIS A 177 12.36 8.92 -25.04
N GLN A 178 12.31 9.84 -24.08
CA GLN A 178 13.37 10.83 -23.88
C GLN A 178 14.71 10.17 -23.53
N SER A 179 14.70 9.13 -22.72
CA SER A 179 15.92 8.38 -22.41
C SER A 179 16.45 7.54 -23.59
N ALA A 180 15.59 7.14 -24.51
CA ALA A 180 15.98 6.38 -25.70
C ALA A 180 16.54 7.26 -26.83
N THR A 181 16.23 8.56 -26.84
CA THR A 181 16.74 9.53 -27.83
C THR A 181 18.04 10.19 -27.41
N ASP A 182 18.33 10.23 -26.11
CA ASP A 182 19.58 10.80 -25.58
C ASP A 182 20.79 9.86 -25.72
N ASP A 183 20.54 8.57 -25.98
CA ASP A 183 21.58 7.53 -26.18
C ASP A 183 21.79 7.16 -27.66
N GLY A 184 21.18 7.91 -28.58
CA GLY A 184 21.28 7.69 -30.02
C GLY A 184 22.15 8.71 -30.76
#